data_c3c7e35b61b22346c266ca95966e354e
#
_entry.id   c3c7e35b61b22346c266ca95966e354e
#
_cell.length_a   1.000
_cell.length_b   1.000
_cell.length_c   1.000
_cell.angle_alpha   90.00
_cell.angle_beta   90.00
_cell.angle_gamma   90.00
#
_symmetry.space_group_name_H-M   'P 1'
#
loop_
_entity.id
_entity.type
_entity.pdbx_description
1 polymer ?
#
loop_
_entity_poly.entity_id
_entity_poly.type
_entity_poly.pdbx_seq_one_letter_code
_entity_poly.pdbx_strand_id
1 'polypeptide(L)'
;MTSSSRKLYYIGKPEDGFGWGIANTNLIRELGKLCDVIPWTAPRKEFDAPVFVPVINASLEPVMKVKRAPRVLGYCFTEWPLTKDAVRNSKQYDVLFAGSTWNTDKLKAAGISQAQTLIQGIDFERFKPCPPTERKGFVVFSGGKYEFRKGQDYVLRAMRCFMQQRADAVLLCAWHNPWPETATSMRYSWLIDPAKPFEGLPEDRVFKIPSIPNEKTPEIYKAAHIGLFPNRCEAGTNLVMSEFMACSRPIIASYAHGHKDVLGEGALKLSNGATDAAGWFNPNVSDIVAHLEHAYQNRAELITRAEQCRKDVERLSWADCAQKIFKAAFSCSALPA
;
A
#
# COMPACT_ATOMS: atom_id res chain seq x y z
N MET A 1 -6.21 21.35 -38.23
CA MET A 1 -6.05 19.90 -38.02
C MET A 1 -6.25 19.66 -36.54
N THR A 2 -7.42 19.14 -36.17
CA THR A 2 -7.73 18.76 -34.78
C THR A 2 -6.84 17.59 -34.42
N SER A 3 -5.89 17.81 -33.52
CA SER A 3 -5.10 16.74 -32.89
C SER A 3 -6.11 15.73 -32.32
N SER A 4 -6.24 14.57 -32.94
CA SER A 4 -7.01 13.46 -32.39
C SER A 4 -6.46 13.20 -31.00
N SER A 5 -7.20 13.54 -29.94
CA SER A 5 -6.77 13.31 -28.57
C SER A 5 -6.56 11.79 -28.39
N ARG A 6 -5.40 11.40 -27.87
CA ARG A 6 -5.08 10.00 -27.57
C ARG A 6 -6.08 9.49 -26.55
N LYS A 7 -6.71 8.35 -26.82
CA LYS A 7 -7.77 7.75 -26.01
C LYS A 7 -7.24 6.55 -25.23
N LEU A 8 -7.55 6.45 -23.95
CA LEU A 8 -7.22 5.31 -23.08
C LEU A 8 -8.47 4.81 -22.35
N TYR A 9 -8.81 3.55 -22.50
CA TYR A 9 -9.82 2.91 -21.66
C TYR A 9 -9.20 2.54 -20.30
N TYR A 10 -9.85 2.98 -19.23
CA TYR A 10 -9.44 2.69 -17.86
C TYR A 10 -10.46 1.79 -17.18
N ILE A 11 -10.08 0.53 -16.93
CA ILE A 11 -10.93 -0.41 -16.21
C ILE A 11 -10.71 -0.20 -14.71
N GLY A 12 -11.73 0.28 -14.02
CA GLY A 12 -11.66 0.57 -12.59
C GLY A 12 -12.63 1.67 -12.21
N LYS A 13 -13.20 1.54 -11.03
CA LYS A 13 -14.15 2.52 -10.50
C LYS A 13 -13.42 3.41 -9.50
N PRO A 14 -13.51 4.75 -9.63
CA PRO A 14 -13.13 5.66 -8.57
C PRO A 14 -13.97 5.39 -7.34
N GLU A 15 -13.34 5.18 -6.23
CA GLU A 15 -14.00 4.97 -4.93
C GLU A 15 -13.14 5.53 -3.82
N ASP A 16 -13.75 5.83 -2.68
CA ASP A 16 -13.06 6.22 -1.46
C ASP A 16 -13.09 5.07 -0.44
N GLY A 17 -12.15 5.05 0.48
CA GLY A 17 -12.13 4.08 1.58
C GLY A 17 -11.27 2.82 1.38
N PHE A 18 -10.74 2.55 0.19
CA PHE A 18 -9.77 1.45 -0.02
C PHE A 18 -8.76 1.73 -1.14
N GLY A 19 -7.57 1.10 -1.04
CA GLY A 19 -6.40 1.44 -1.83
C GLY A 19 -6.58 1.44 -3.36
N TRP A 20 -7.35 0.49 -3.92
CA TRP A 20 -7.63 0.46 -5.35
C TRP A 20 -8.51 1.63 -5.80
N GLY A 21 -9.54 1.98 -5.02
CA GLY A 21 -10.42 3.09 -5.33
C GLY A 21 -9.68 4.42 -5.29
N ILE A 22 -8.84 4.63 -4.27
CA ILE A 22 -7.97 5.80 -4.15
C ILE A 22 -6.99 5.88 -5.33
N ALA A 23 -6.37 4.76 -5.72
CA ALA A 23 -5.46 4.70 -6.86
C ALA A 23 -6.20 5.03 -8.18
N ASN A 24 -7.38 4.46 -8.39
CA ASN A 24 -8.19 4.73 -9.58
C ASN A 24 -8.55 6.20 -9.68
N THR A 25 -9.02 6.81 -8.58
CA THR A 25 -9.37 8.25 -8.52
C THR A 25 -8.19 9.13 -8.95
N ASN A 26 -7.03 8.89 -8.37
CA ASN A 26 -5.85 9.70 -8.64
C ASN A 26 -5.27 9.45 -10.04
N LEU A 27 -5.19 8.18 -10.48
CA LEU A 27 -4.68 7.85 -11.82
C LEU A 27 -5.58 8.40 -12.92
N ILE A 28 -6.91 8.29 -12.80
CA ILE A 28 -7.86 8.85 -13.77
C ILE A 28 -7.69 10.37 -13.84
N ARG A 29 -7.57 11.05 -12.70
CA ARG A 29 -7.34 12.49 -12.64
C ARG A 29 -6.05 12.90 -13.36
N GLU A 30 -4.94 12.23 -13.07
CA GLU A 30 -3.64 12.59 -13.65
C GLU A 30 -3.50 12.18 -15.12
N LEU A 31 -4.02 11.02 -15.51
CA LEU A 31 -4.07 10.59 -16.91
C LEU A 31 -4.95 11.50 -17.76
N GLY A 32 -6.05 12.04 -17.19
CA GLY A 32 -6.95 12.98 -17.87
C GLY A 32 -6.28 14.30 -18.27
N LYS A 33 -5.11 14.65 -17.67
CA LYS A 33 -4.27 15.77 -18.09
C LYS A 33 -3.42 15.42 -19.33
N LEU A 34 -3.27 14.14 -19.69
CA LEU A 34 -2.37 13.65 -20.73
C LEU A 34 -3.12 13.08 -21.95
N CYS A 35 -4.32 12.55 -21.75
CA CYS A 35 -5.13 11.91 -22.79
C CYS A 35 -6.60 11.91 -22.42
N ASP A 36 -7.44 11.52 -23.38
CA ASP A 36 -8.87 11.27 -23.15
C ASP A 36 -9.04 9.92 -22.44
N VAL A 37 -9.29 9.95 -21.14
CA VAL A 37 -9.48 8.77 -20.30
C VAL A 37 -10.95 8.40 -20.26
N ILE A 38 -11.27 7.17 -20.68
CA ILE A 38 -12.63 6.63 -20.66
C ILE A 38 -12.72 5.59 -19.54
N PRO A 39 -13.25 5.97 -18.35
CA PRO A 39 -13.53 5.01 -17.30
C PRO A 39 -14.53 3.97 -17.78
N TRP A 40 -14.22 2.69 -17.55
CA TRP A 40 -15.05 1.60 -18.06
C TRP A 40 -15.39 0.60 -16.95
N THR A 41 -16.67 0.37 -16.75
CA THR A 41 -17.17 -0.55 -15.71
C THR A 41 -18.12 -1.62 -16.26
N ALA A 42 -18.55 -1.48 -17.53
CA ALA A 42 -19.48 -2.43 -18.17
C ALA A 42 -18.73 -3.58 -18.87
N PRO A 43 -19.33 -4.76 -19.02
CA PRO A 43 -18.73 -5.87 -19.77
C PRO A 43 -18.51 -5.47 -21.23
N ARG A 44 -17.27 -5.32 -21.65
CA ARG A 44 -16.86 -5.13 -23.03
C ARG A 44 -15.59 -5.93 -23.27
N LYS A 45 -15.50 -6.54 -24.44
CA LYS A 45 -14.38 -7.43 -24.77
C LYS A 45 -13.43 -6.86 -25.81
N GLU A 46 -13.89 -5.88 -26.59
CA GLU A 46 -13.12 -5.30 -27.71
C GLU A 46 -13.05 -3.79 -27.57
N PHE A 47 -11.85 -3.24 -27.75
CA PHE A 47 -11.54 -1.83 -27.60
C PHE A 47 -10.78 -1.33 -28.82
N ASP A 48 -11.04 -0.09 -29.21
CA ASP A 48 -10.39 0.62 -30.34
C ASP A 48 -9.18 1.47 -29.93
N ALA A 49 -8.85 1.46 -28.63
CA ALA A 49 -7.71 2.17 -28.05
C ALA A 49 -7.05 1.30 -26.97
N PRO A 50 -5.86 1.68 -26.45
CA PRO A 50 -5.23 1.00 -25.34
C PRO A 50 -6.14 0.87 -24.12
N VAL A 51 -5.94 -0.22 -23.34
CA VAL A 51 -6.71 -0.53 -22.14
C VAL A 51 -5.78 -0.68 -20.95
N PHE A 52 -6.08 0.00 -19.85
CA PHE A 52 -5.47 -0.23 -18.54
C PHE A 52 -6.42 -1.04 -17.67
N VAL A 53 -5.95 -2.18 -17.13
CA VAL A 53 -6.79 -3.13 -16.40
C VAL A 53 -6.15 -3.60 -15.10
N PRO A 54 -6.86 -3.53 -13.95
CA PRO A 54 -6.41 -4.16 -12.71
C PRO A 54 -6.34 -5.68 -12.84
N VAL A 55 -5.33 -6.26 -12.18
CA VAL A 55 -5.07 -7.70 -12.09
C VAL A 55 -5.12 -8.09 -10.62
N ILE A 56 -6.04 -8.98 -10.25
CA ILE A 56 -6.48 -9.13 -8.85
C ILE A 56 -5.96 -10.34 -8.11
N ASN A 57 -5.30 -11.28 -8.76
CA ASN A 57 -4.90 -12.53 -8.13
C ASN A 57 -3.52 -13.02 -8.56
N ALA A 58 -3.04 -14.05 -7.89
CA ALA A 58 -1.75 -14.66 -8.17
C ALA A 58 -1.71 -15.49 -9.46
N SER A 59 -2.86 -15.72 -10.13
CA SER A 59 -2.92 -16.30 -11.47
C SER A 59 -2.77 -15.26 -12.58
N LEU A 60 -2.69 -13.97 -12.23
CA LEU A 60 -2.58 -12.84 -13.15
C LEU A 60 -3.75 -12.72 -14.12
N GLU A 61 -4.95 -13.05 -13.68
CA GLU A 61 -6.17 -12.81 -14.43
C GLU A 61 -6.61 -11.35 -14.28
N PRO A 62 -7.07 -10.71 -15.38
CA PRO A 62 -7.63 -9.37 -15.29
C PRO A 62 -9.00 -9.41 -14.62
N VAL A 63 -9.41 -8.32 -13.98
CA VAL A 63 -10.78 -8.16 -13.45
C VAL A 63 -11.86 -8.31 -14.55
N MET A 64 -11.47 -8.07 -15.80
CA MET A 64 -12.32 -8.24 -16.97
C MET A 64 -11.49 -8.73 -18.14
N LYS A 65 -11.97 -9.78 -18.83
CA LYS A 65 -11.31 -10.28 -20.06
C LYS A 65 -11.33 -9.23 -21.17
N VAL A 66 -10.13 -8.93 -21.69
CA VAL A 66 -9.94 -8.13 -22.90
C VAL A 66 -9.71 -9.10 -24.08
N LYS A 67 -10.66 -9.17 -25.03
CA LYS A 67 -10.55 -10.04 -26.21
C LYS A 67 -9.68 -9.40 -27.28
N ARG A 68 -9.81 -8.08 -27.46
CA ARG A 68 -9.07 -7.30 -28.47
C ARG A 68 -8.88 -5.85 -27.97
N ALA A 69 -7.67 -5.36 -28.05
CA ALA A 69 -7.30 -3.96 -27.91
C ALA A 69 -5.98 -3.73 -28.65
N PRO A 70 -5.67 -2.50 -29.09
CA PRO A 70 -4.36 -2.17 -29.66
C PRO A 70 -3.22 -2.42 -28.67
N ARG A 71 -3.47 -2.26 -27.38
CA ARG A 71 -2.52 -2.52 -26.28
C ARG A 71 -3.23 -2.79 -24.97
N VAL A 72 -2.74 -3.74 -24.20
CA VAL A 72 -3.29 -4.12 -22.88
C VAL A 72 -2.23 -3.89 -21.80
N LEU A 73 -2.52 -3.02 -20.86
CA LEU A 73 -1.66 -2.70 -19.74
C LEU A 73 -2.28 -3.26 -18.45
N GLY A 74 -1.63 -4.26 -17.85
CA GLY A 74 -2.06 -4.82 -16.58
C GLY A 74 -1.43 -4.09 -15.40
N TYR A 75 -2.10 -4.05 -14.23
CA TYR A 75 -1.52 -3.58 -12.98
C TYR A 75 -1.86 -4.53 -11.83
N CYS A 76 -0.85 -5.07 -11.16
CA CYS A 76 -1.01 -6.13 -10.17
C CYS A 76 -0.27 -5.88 -8.86
N PHE A 77 -0.79 -6.54 -7.80
CA PHE A 77 -0.18 -6.69 -6.49
C PHE A 77 -0.29 -8.16 -6.09
N THR A 78 0.82 -8.90 -6.11
CA THR A 78 0.83 -10.35 -5.87
C THR A 78 1.61 -10.70 -4.61
N GLU A 79 0.92 -10.71 -3.46
CA GLU A 79 1.52 -11.09 -2.18
C GLU A 79 1.79 -12.60 -2.09
N TRP A 80 0.88 -13.41 -2.59
CA TRP A 80 0.98 -14.88 -2.59
C TRP A 80 1.91 -15.40 -3.71
N PRO A 81 2.48 -16.60 -3.58
CA PRO A 81 3.17 -17.27 -4.66
C PRO A 81 2.31 -17.31 -5.93
N LEU A 82 2.95 -17.11 -7.09
CA LEU A 82 2.24 -17.17 -8.37
C LEU A 82 1.72 -18.59 -8.62
N THR A 83 0.54 -18.69 -9.20
CA THR A 83 -0.01 -19.98 -9.62
C THR A 83 0.71 -20.48 -10.88
N LYS A 84 0.58 -21.78 -11.18
CA LYS A 84 1.12 -22.39 -12.41
C LYS A 84 0.59 -21.74 -13.70
N ASP A 85 -0.55 -21.08 -13.64
CA ASP A 85 -1.18 -20.44 -14.80
C ASP A 85 -0.71 -18.99 -15.00
N ALA A 86 -0.04 -18.39 -14.03
CA ALA A 86 0.34 -16.98 -14.07
C ALA A 86 1.14 -16.60 -15.33
N VAL A 87 2.14 -17.39 -15.69
CA VAL A 87 2.96 -17.13 -16.89
C VAL A 87 2.14 -17.18 -18.17
N ARG A 88 1.22 -18.17 -18.28
CA ARG A 88 0.31 -18.26 -19.42
C ARG A 88 -0.61 -17.03 -19.48
N ASN A 89 -1.20 -16.66 -18.35
CA ASN A 89 -2.15 -15.56 -18.28
C ASN A 89 -1.47 -14.20 -18.48
N SER A 90 -0.18 -14.07 -18.12
CA SER A 90 0.56 -12.81 -18.32
C SER A 90 0.76 -12.45 -19.80
N LYS A 91 0.70 -13.42 -20.73
CA LYS A 91 0.87 -13.20 -22.17
C LYS A 91 -0.21 -12.30 -22.79
N GLN A 92 -1.31 -12.04 -22.09
CA GLN A 92 -2.35 -11.13 -22.56
C GLN A 92 -2.00 -9.64 -22.33
N TYR A 93 -0.91 -9.34 -21.59
CA TYR A 93 -0.49 -7.97 -21.32
C TYR A 93 0.74 -7.62 -22.15
N ASP A 94 0.71 -6.48 -22.84
CA ASP A 94 1.90 -5.90 -23.48
C ASP A 94 2.86 -5.33 -22.44
N VAL A 95 2.31 -4.79 -21.35
CA VAL A 95 3.04 -4.38 -20.16
C VAL A 95 2.27 -4.83 -18.93
N LEU A 96 2.95 -5.45 -17.98
CA LEU A 96 2.39 -5.80 -16.69
C LEU A 96 3.07 -4.97 -15.58
N PHE A 97 2.40 -3.94 -15.11
CA PHE A 97 2.88 -3.15 -14.00
C PHE A 97 2.73 -3.91 -12.68
N ALA A 98 3.73 -3.80 -11.82
CA ALA A 98 3.78 -4.34 -10.49
C ALA A 98 3.99 -3.22 -9.46
N GLY A 99 3.33 -3.31 -8.31
CA GLY A 99 3.25 -2.24 -7.31
C GLY A 99 4.54 -1.90 -6.57
N SER A 100 5.62 -2.68 -6.77
CA SER A 100 6.93 -2.48 -6.16
C SER A 100 8.04 -3.14 -6.97
N THR A 101 9.31 -2.80 -6.68
CA THR A 101 10.47 -3.50 -7.27
C THR A 101 10.48 -4.97 -6.88
N TRP A 102 10.22 -5.29 -5.60
CA TRP A 102 10.10 -6.67 -5.15
C TRP A 102 9.07 -7.47 -5.95
N ASN A 103 7.89 -6.89 -6.20
CA ASN A 103 6.84 -7.57 -6.96
C ASN A 103 7.22 -7.72 -8.45
N THR A 104 7.92 -6.73 -9.02
CA THR A 104 8.47 -6.79 -10.38
C THR A 104 9.49 -7.91 -10.51
N ASP A 105 10.44 -8.00 -9.57
CA ASP A 105 11.49 -9.01 -9.57
C ASP A 105 10.91 -10.42 -9.44
N LYS A 106 9.90 -10.60 -8.58
CA LYS A 106 9.14 -11.84 -8.45
C LYS A 106 8.49 -12.28 -9.77
N LEU A 107 7.89 -11.34 -10.50
CA LEU A 107 7.28 -11.62 -11.81
C LEU A 107 8.34 -11.97 -12.85
N LYS A 108 9.44 -11.23 -12.91
CA LYS A 108 10.56 -11.50 -13.83
C LYS A 108 11.23 -12.84 -13.55
N ALA A 109 11.44 -13.17 -12.27
CA ALA A 109 11.97 -14.48 -11.88
C ALA A 109 11.08 -15.65 -12.31
N ALA A 110 9.77 -15.42 -12.45
CA ALA A 110 8.82 -16.39 -13.00
C ALA A 110 8.78 -16.42 -14.55
N GLY A 111 9.63 -15.64 -15.24
CA GLY A 111 9.68 -15.58 -16.71
C GLY A 111 8.75 -14.56 -17.36
N ILE A 112 8.21 -13.62 -16.59
CA ILE A 112 7.31 -12.56 -17.09
C ILE A 112 8.16 -11.32 -17.39
N SER A 113 8.81 -11.28 -18.55
CA SER A 113 9.78 -10.26 -18.93
C SER A 113 9.19 -8.86 -19.13
N GLN A 114 7.91 -8.74 -19.52
CA GLN A 114 7.19 -7.48 -19.71
C GLN A 114 6.77 -6.81 -18.39
N ALA A 115 7.14 -7.36 -17.23
CA ALA A 115 6.88 -6.77 -15.93
C ALA A 115 7.69 -5.48 -15.72
N GLN A 116 7.02 -4.41 -15.26
CA GLN A 116 7.62 -3.10 -14.96
C GLN A 116 7.12 -2.57 -13.62
N THR A 117 7.98 -1.86 -12.89
CA THR A 117 7.60 -1.27 -11.60
C THR A 117 6.78 0.00 -11.79
N LEU A 118 5.62 0.03 -11.14
CA LEU A 118 4.75 1.20 -11.02
C LEU A 118 4.38 1.39 -9.54
N ILE A 119 5.18 2.16 -8.82
CA ILE A 119 4.92 2.49 -7.42
C ILE A 119 3.77 3.51 -7.37
N GLN A 120 2.82 3.31 -6.48
CA GLN A 120 1.69 4.22 -6.26
C GLN A 120 2.18 5.59 -5.79
N GLY A 121 1.52 6.65 -6.26
CA GLY A 121 1.80 8.02 -5.87
C GLY A 121 1.13 8.42 -4.55
N ILE A 122 1.39 9.65 -4.14
CA ILE A 122 0.78 10.31 -2.99
C ILE A 122 0.14 11.62 -3.46
N ASP A 123 -1.00 11.96 -2.90
CA ASP A 123 -1.65 13.27 -3.09
C ASP A 123 -1.07 14.28 -2.08
N PHE A 124 0.01 14.96 -2.47
CA PHE A 124 0.71 15.90 -1.60
C PHE A 124 -0.07 17.20 -1.32
N GLU A 125 -1.12 17.47 -2.08
CA GLU A 125 -2.02 18.59 -1.75
C GLU A 125 -2.92 18.24 -0.56
N ARG A 126 -3.24 16.97 -0.40
CA ARG A 126 -4.01 16.43 0.71
C ARG A 126 -3.13 16.10 1.91
N PHE A 127 -2.04 15.36 1.68
CA PHE A 127 -1.14 14.87 2.73
C PHE A 127 0.04 15.83 2.91
N LYS A 128 -0.23 16.96 3.56
CA LYS A 128 0.76 18.00 3.88
C LYS A 128 1.44 17.72 5.22
N PRO A 129 2.67 18.23 5.42
CA PRO A 129 3.31 18.18 6.72
C PRO A 129 2.41 18.70 7.83
N CYS A 130 2.30 17.93 8.90
CA CYS A 130 1.58 18.31 10.10
C CYS A 130 2.58 18.67 11.20
N PRO A 131 2.30 19.66 12.07
CA PRO A 131 3.14 19.92 13.23
C PRO A 131 3.17 18.69 14.15
N PRO A 132 4.22 18.54 14.99
CA PRO A 132 4.25 17.51 16.03
C PRO A 132 2.98 17.55 16.86
N THR A 133 2.50 16.38 17.31
CA THR A 133 1.32 16.35 18.18
C THR A 133 1.67 16.83 19.60
N GLU A 134 0.84 17.72 20.14
CA GLU A 134 0.93 18.22 21.51
C GLU A 134 0.08 17.39 22.50
N ARG A 135 -0.52 16.29 22.04
CA ARG A 135 -1.36 15.45 22.90
C ARG A 135 -0.58 14.91 24.08
N LYS A 136 -1.21 14.91 25.24
CA LYS A 136 -0.71 14.18 26.41
C LYS A 136 -0.70 12.67 26.08
N GLY A 137 0.33 11.98 26.59
CA GLY A 137 0.54 10.57 26.33
C GLY A 137 1.39 10.29 25.09
N PHE A 138 1.40 9.04 24.66
CA PHE A 138 2.15 8.58 23.50
C PHE A 138 1.23 7.80 22.57
N VAL A 139 0.84 8.42 21.48
CA VAL A 139 -0.16 7.89 20.53
C VAL A 139 0.53 7.14 19.40
N VAL A 140 0.28 5.84 19.32
CA VAL A 140 0.73 4.96 18.24
C VAL A 140 -0.44 4.75 17.27
N PHE A 141 -0.21 5.04 16.00
CA PHE A 141 -1.18 4.80 14.92
C PHE A 141 -0.87 3.48 14.19
N SER A 142 -1.90 2.73 13.86
CA SER A 142 -1.81 1.64 12.88
C SER A 142 -3.02 1.64 11.97
N GLY A 143 -2.78 1.58 10.67
CA GLY A 143 -3.84 1.68 9.67
C GLY A 143 -3.69 0.66 8.54
N GLY A 144 -4.78 0.50 7.79
CA GLY A 144 -4.86 -0.37 6.63
C GLY A 144 -5.90 -1.49 6.76
N LYS A 145 -6.02 -2.28 5.71
CA LYS A 145 -6.98 -3.39 5.66
C LYS A 145 -6.70 -4.42 6.75
N TYR A 146 -7.73 -4.80 7.53
CA TYR A 146 -7.60 -5.81 8.58
C TYR A 146 -7.46 -7.20 7.97
N GLU A 147 -6.23 -7.68 7.89
CA GLU A 147 -5.87 -8.99 7.34
C GLU A 147 -4.48 -9.44 7.79
N PHE A 148 -4.25 -10.75 7.85
CA PHE A 148 -3.05 -11.38 8.44
C PHE A 148 -1.73 -10.85 7.86
N ARG A 149 -1.64 -10.62 6.54
CA ARG A 149 -0.42 -10.10 5.91
C ARG A 149 -0.05 -8.68 6.37
N LYS A 150 -1.02 -7.91 6.88
CA LYS A 150 -0.80 -6.55 7.38
C LYS A 150 -0.21 -6.50 8.80
N GLY A 151 -0.20 -7.63 9.52
CA GLY A 151 0.49 -7.74 10.79
C GLY A 151 -0.18 -7.02 11.96
N GLN A 152 -1.52 -6.82 11.94
CA GLN A 152 -2.20 -6.18 13.06
C GLN A 152 -2.12 -7.00 14.36
N ASP A 153 -1.95 -8.31 14.28
CA ASP A 153 -1.68 -9.17 15.42
C ASP A 153 -0.33 -8.86 16.08
N TYR A 154 0.71 -8.52 15.29
CA TYR A 154 1.97 -7.97 15.83
C TYR A 154 1.75 -6.65 16.55
N VAL A 155 0.94 -5.74 15.95
CA VAL A 155 0.60 -4.47 16.60
C VAL A 155 -0.04 -4.72 17.95
N LEU A 156 -1.08 -5.57 18.00
CA LEU A 156 -1.81 -5.88 19.24
C LEU A 156 -0.90 -6.53 20.28
N ARG A 157 -0.05 -7.47 19.87
CA ARG A 157 0.87 -8.15 20.78
C ARG A 157 1.94 -7.21 21.34
N ALA A 158 2.53 -6.38 20.48
CA ALA A 158 3.54 -5.41 20.90
C ALA A 158 2.95 -4.31 21.80
N MET A 159 1.79 -3.77 21.42
CA MET A 159 1.11 -2.75 22.22
C MET A 159 0.66 -3.28 23.58
N ARG A 160 0.26 -4.56 23.69
CA ARG A 160 -0.04 -5.18 25.00
C ARG A 160 1.18 -5.12 25.93
N CYS A 161 2.35 -5.48 25.42
CA CYS A 161 3.59 -5.42 26.22
C CYS A 161 3.98 -3.96 26.54
N PHE A 162 3.89 -3.07 25.56
CA PHE A 162 4.27 -1.67 25.70
C PHE A 162 3.37 -0.90 26.68
N MET A 163 2.04 -1.08 26.58
CA MET A 163 1.05 -0.41 27.44
C MET A 163 1.07 -0.88 28.90
N GLN A 164 1.60 -2.06 29.17
CA GLN A 164 1.86 -2.51 30.55
C GLN A 164 2.94 -1.69 31.25
N GLN A 165 3.91 -1.19 30.49
CA GLN A 165 5.04 -0.40 31.01
C GLN A 165 4.78 1.11 30.90
N ARG A 166 3.91 1.54 29.98
CA ARG A 166 3.61 2.95 29.65
C ARG A 166 2.13 3.24 29.81
N ALA A 167 1.77 3.78 30.99
CA ALA A 167 0.37 4.05 31.35
C ALA A 167 -0.29 5.14 30.48
N ASP A 168 0.50 5.99 29.82
CA ASP A 168 0.06 7.06 28.93
C ASP A 168 0.09 6.67 27.43
N ALA A 169 0.45 5.42 27.12
CA ALA A 169 0.43 4.93 25.74
C ALA A 169 -0.99 4.66 25.23
N VAL A 170 -1.26 5.08 24.00
CA VAL A 170 -2.56 4.99 23.34
C VAL A 170 -2.38 4.35 21.97
N LEU A 171 -3.32 3.48 21.56
CA LEU A 171 -3.37 2.88 20.23
C LEU A 171 -4.55 3.43 19.42
N LEU A 172 -4.28 3.99 18.25
CA LEU A 172 -5.29 4.35 17.24
C LEU A 172 -5.30 3.30 16.14
N CYS A 173 -6.39 2.55 16.02
CA CYS A 173 -6.59 1.52 15.00
C CYS A 173 -7.51 2.02 13.89
N ALA A 174 -6.97 2.37 12.71
CA ALA A 174 -7.76 2.64 11.51
C ALA A 174 -7.77 1.39 10.61
N TRP A 175 -8.38 0.32 11.13
CA TRP A 175 -8.44 -0.99 10.48
C TRP A 175 -9.84 -1.25 9.96
N HIS A 176 -9.97 -1.23 8.66
CA HIS A 176 -11.22 -1.51 7.96
C HIS A 176 -10.97 -2.58 6.89
N ASN A 177 -11.92 -3.50 6.74
CA ASN A 177 -11.86 -4.51 5.67
C ASN A 177 -13.23 -4.65 5.01
N PRO A 178 -13.39 -4.12 3.77
CA PRO A 178 -14.64 -4.25 3.01
C PRO A 178 -14.86 -5.67 2.46
N TRP A 179 -13.87 -6.57 2.59
CA TRP A 179 -13.93 -7.97 2.15
C TRP A 179 -13.82 -8.91 3.36
N PRO A 180 -14.96 -9.33 3.95
CA PRO A 180 -14.99 -10.17 5.15
C PRO A 180 -14.19 -11.47 5.01
N GLU A 181 -14.17 -12.06 3.82
CA GLU A 181 -13.42 -13.27 3.51
C GLU A 181 -11.91 -13.11 3.70
N THR A 182 -11.35 -11.94 3.46
CA THR A 182 -9.91 -11.69 3.70
C THR A 182 -9.61 -11.37 5.16
N ALA A 183 -10.58 -10.82 5.90
CA ALA A 183 -10.47 -10.61 7.35
C ALA A 183 -10.36 -11.93 8.10
N THR A 184 -11.01 -12.99 7.61
CA THR A 184 -10.91 -14.33 8.20
C THR A 184 -9.48 -14.89 8.18
N SER A 185 -8.59 -14.33 7.39
CA SER A 185 -7.16 -14.70 7.38
C SER A 185 -6.47 -14.48 8.73
N MET A 186 -7.03 -13.62 9.60
CA MET A 186 -6.52 -13.43 10.97
C MET A 186 -6.56 -14.70 11.82
N ARG A 187 -7.33 -15.73 11.44
CA ARG A 187 -7.32 -17.07 12.06
C ARG A 187 -5.94 -17.75 11.99
N TYR A 188 -5.05 -17.32 11.08
CA TYR A 188 -3.70 -17.84 10.99
C TYR A 188 -2.74 -17.21 12.02
N SER A 189 -3.20 -16.23 12.80
CA SER A 189 -2.37 -15.63 13.85
C SER A 189 -2.12 -16.62 14.98
N TRP A 190 -0.87 -16.69 15.42
CA TRP A 190 -0.45 -17.41 16.64
C TRP A 190 -0.13 -16.44 17.79
N LEU A 191 -0.31 -15.13 17.59
CA LEU A 191 0.05 -14.08 18.54
C LEU A 191 -1.14 -13.60 19.38
N ILE A 192 -2.34 -13.78 18.87
CA ILE A 192 -3.59 -13.33 19.48
C ILE A 192 -4.69 -14.38 19.26
N ASP A 193 -5.74 -14.33 20.11
CA ASP A 193 -6.99 -15.01 19.80
C ASP A 193 -7.78 -14.17 18.77
N PRO A 194 -8.05 -14.69 17.54
CA PRO A 194 -8.81 -13.97 16.53
C PRO A 194 -10.25 -13.65 16.94
N ALA A 195 -10.84 -14.42 17.88
CA ALA A 195 -12.18 -14.16 18.40
C ALA A 195 -12.19 -12.99 19.39
N LYS A 196 -11.06 -12.74 20.06
CA LYS A 196 -10.88 -11.69 21.07
C LYS A 196 -9.61 -10.90 20.84
N PRO A 197 -9.43 -10.25 19.68
CA PRO A 197 -8.14 -9.71 19.27
C PRO A 197 -7.60 -8.63 20.23
N PHE A 198 -8.46 -7.89 20.92
CA PHE A 198 -8.10 -6.82 21.85
C PHE A 198 -7.99 -7.25 23.32
N GLU A 199 -8.17 -8.55 23.61
CA GLU A 199 -8.07 -9.06 24.99
C GLU A 199 -6.71 -8.70 25.62
N GLY A 200 -6.76 -8.20 26.87
CA GLY A 200 -5.58 -7.78 27.63
C GLY A 200 -5.02 -6.41 27.24
N LEU A 201 -5.70 -5.66 26.38
CA LEU A 201 -5.44 -4.24 26.16
C LEU A 201 -6.43 -3.38 26.94
N PRO A 202 -6.03 -2.24 27.53
CA PRO A 202 -6.93 -1.35 28.24
C PRO A 202 -7.89 -0.65 27.26
N GLU A 203 -9.20 -0.82 27.48
CA GLU A 203 -10.25 -0.35 26.56
C GLU A 203 -10.25 1.19 26.42
N ASP A 204 -9.95 1.90 27.49
CA ASP A 204 -9.88 3.37 27.54
C ASP A 204 -8.71 3.96 26.75
N ARG A 205 -7.77 3.13 26.30
CA ARG A 205 -6.57 3.54 25.57
C ARG A 205 -6.45 2.95 24.17
N VAL A 206 -7.48 2.24 23.71
CA VAL A 206 -7.56 1.69 22.35
C VAL A 206 -8.74 2.28 21.61
N PHE A 207 -8.44 3.10 20.59
CA PHE A 207 -9.46 3.78 19.80
C PHE A 207 -9.56 3.17 18.41
N LYS A 208 -10.71 2.57 18.13
CA LYS A 208 -11.03 2.00 16.82
C LYS A 208 -11.66 3.08 15.95
N ILE A 209 -10.95 3.51 14.93
CA ILE A 209 -11.42 4.51 13.98
C ILE A 209 -12.28 3.81 12.92
N PRO A 210 -13.52 4.22 12.71
CA PRO A 210 -14.36 3.65 11.67
C PRO A 210 -13.81 3.98 10.27
N SER A 211 -14.35 3.37 9.23
CA SER A 211 -14.05 3.78 7.86
C SER A 211 -14.46 5.23 7.66
N ILE A 212 -13.53 6.05 7.20
CA ILE A 212 -13.72 7.46 6.93
C ILE A 212 -13.26 7.79 5.52
N PRO A 213 -13.79 8.85 4.90
CA PRO A 213 -13.28 9.36 3.63
C PRO A 213 -11.78 9.65 3.70
N ASN A 214 -11.05 9.34 2.64
CA ASN A 214 -9.59 9.53 2.58
C ASN A 214 -9.18 11.01 2.80
N GLU A 215 -10.04 11.96 2.45
CA GLU A 215 -9.84 13.39 2.72
C GLU A 215 -9.73 13.77 4.21
N LYS A 216 -10.30 12.94 5.09
CA LYS A 216 -10.28 13.15 6.55
C LYS A 216 -9.13 12.42 7.25
N THR A 217 -8.39 11.54 6.56
CA THR A 217 -7.30 10.78 7.18
C THR A 217 -6.13 11.63 7.68
N PRO A 218 -5.77 12.78 7.09
CA PRO A 218 -4.74 13.65 7.65
C PRO A 218 -4.99 14.09 9.09
N GLU A 219 -6.27 14.30 9.50
CA GLU A 219 -6.61 14.69 10.87
C GLU A 219 -6.33 13.56 11.89
N ILE A 220 -6.48 12.30 11.45
CA ILE A 220 -6.10 11.15 12.28
C ILE A 220 -4.59 11.05 12.39
N TYR A 221 -3.88 11.20 11.27
CA TYR A 221 -2.41 11.14 11.24
C TYR A 221 -1.79 12.22 12.14
N LYS A 222 -2.37 13.43 12.13
CA LYS A 222 -1.98 14.54 12.99
C LYS A 222 -2.09 14.23 14.48
N ALA A 223 -3.00 13.35 14.88
CA ALA A 223 -3.19 12.97 16.28
C ALA A 223 -2.12 11.98 16.80
N ALA A 224 -1.33 11.36 15.93
CA ALA A 224 -0.38 10.32 16.31
C ALA A 224 1.05 10.84 16.46
N HIS A 225 1.82 10.23 17.37
CA HIS A 225 3.25 10.49 17.54
C HIS A 225 4.08 9.63 16.58
N ILE A 226 3.65 8.39 16.33
CA ILE A 226 4.35 7.44 15.48
C ILE A 226 3.37 6.45 14.83
N GLY A 227 3.69 5.98 13.63
CA GLY A 227 2.98 4.89 12.95
C GLY A 227 3.65 3.55 13.16
N LEU A 228 2.88 2.47 13.25
CA LEU A 228 3.36 1.10 13.40
C LEU A 228 2.80 0.20 12.30
N PHE A 229 3.68 -0.28 11.41
CA PHE A 229 3.35 -1.04 10.21
C PHE A 229 4.20 -2.32 10.10
N PRO A 230 4.00 -3.32 10.99
CA PRO A 230 4.79 -4.56 11.02
C PRO A 230 4.26 -5.59 10.01
N ASN A 231 4.08 -5.17 8.76
CA ASN A 231 3.47 -5.98 7.72
C ASN A 231 4.33 -7.20 7.41
N ARG A 232 3.68 -8.36 7.24
CA ARG A 232 4.32 -9.59 6.78
C ARG A 232 4.66 -9.52 5.30
N CYS A 233 3.76 -8.96 4.49
CA CYS A 233 3.97 -8.82 3.06
C CYS A 233 3.21 -7.63 2.47
N GLU A 234 3.88 -6.90 1.61
CA GLU A 234 3.32 -5.85 0.76
C GLU A 234 3.85 -6.00 -0.67
N ALA A 235 2.97 -6.30 -1.61
CA ALA A 235 3.31 -6.31 -3.03
C ALA A 235 3.38 -4.89 -3.63
N GLY A 236 2.71 -3.93 -3.00
CA GLY A 236 2.91 -2.49 -3.21
C GLY A 236 3.76 -1.90 -2.10
N THR A 237 3.56 -0.61 -1.82
CA THR A 237 4.32 0.16 -0.84
C THR A 237 3.52 0.57 0.39
N ASN A 238 2.27 0.10 0.53
CA ASN A 238 1.34 0.48 1.58
C ASN A 238 0.97 1.98 1.56
N LEU A 239 -0.10 2.32 0.82
CA LEU A 239 -0.56 3.72 0.70
C LEU A 239 -0.74 4.41 2.04
N VAL A 240 -1.39 3.76 3.02
CA VAL A 240 -1.64 4.35 4.35
C VAL A 240 -0.34 4.74 5.05
N MET A 241 0.69 3.87 4.96
CA MET A 241 2.03 4.17 5.50
C MET A 241 2.68 5.34 4.77
N SER A 242 2.63 5.34 3.43
CA SER A 242 3.24 6.39 2.61
C SER A 242 2.54 7.75 2.81
N GLU A 243 1.22 7.76 2.93
CA GLU A 243 0.41 8.95 3.26
C GLU A 243 0.74 9.48 4.67
N PHE A 244 0.93 8.58 5.64
CA PHE A 244 1.33 8.93 7.01
C PHE A 244 2.73 9.58 7.02
N MET A 245 3.70 9.01 6.29
CA MET A 245 5.03 9.60 6.09
C MET A 245 4.95 10.97 5.41
N ALA A 246 4.08 11.12 4.42
CA ALA A 246 3.86 12.38 3.71
C ALA A 246 3.33 13.50 4.62
N CYS A 247 2.60 13.16 5.68
CA CYS A 247 2.19 14.08 6.72
C CYS A 247 3.31 14.42 7.73
N SER A 248 4.56 14.12 7.43
CA SER A 248 5.70 14.27 8.34
C SER A 248 5.44 13.55 9.66
N ARG A 249 5.17 12.24 9.57
CA ARG A 249 5.01 11.36 10.72
C ARG A 249 6.05 10.25 10.69
N PRO A 250 6.77 10.03 11.80
CA PRO A 250 7.76 8.95 11.89
C PRO A 250 7.06 7.60 11.97
N ILE A 251 7.73 6.56 11.52
CA ILE A 251 7.18 5.21 11.48
C ILE A 251 8.13 4.15 12.00
N ILE A 252 7.55 3.07 12.53
CA ILE A 252 8.17 1.77 12.72
C ILE A 252 7.56 0.84 11.68
N ALA A 253 8.37 0.21 10.82
CA ALA A 253 7.83 -0.61 9.73
C ALA A 253 8.75 -1.78 9.36
N SER A 254 8.15 -2.90 8.89
CA SER A 254 8.90 -4.03 8.36
C SER A 254 9.75 -3.60 7.16
N TYR A 255 11.06 -3.83 7.22
CA TYR A 255 11.98 -3.55 6.11
C TYR A 255 12.05 -4.75 5.17
N ALA A 256 10.91 -5.05 4.52
CA ALA A 256 10.74 -6.19 3.65
C ALA A 256 9.85 -5.86 2.44
N HIS A 257 9.96 -6.65 1.38
CA HIS A 257 9.12 -6.58 0.20
C HIS A 257 9.03 -5.14 -0.37
N GLY A 258 7.84 -4.69 -0.78
CA GLY A 258 7.62 -3.38 -1.36
C GLY A 258 7.84 -2.21 -0.40
N HIS A 259 7.85 -2.43 0.92
CA HIS A 259 8.22 -1.39 1.88
C HIS A 259 9.64 -0.86 1.63
N LYS A 260 10.58 -1.72 1.15
CA LYS A 260 11.96 -1.30 0.84
C LYS A 260 12.05 -0.17 -0.18
N ASP A 261 11.06 -0.04 -1.04
CA ASP A 261 11.02 1.00 -2.06
C ASP A 261 10.75 2.41 -1.49
N VAL A 262 10.24 2.50 -0.25
CA VAL A 262 9.81 3.78 0.36
C VAL A 262 10.44 4.05 1.72
N LEU A 263 10.98 3.04 2.40
CA LEU A 263 11.61 3.21 3.71
C LEU A 263 13.05 3.71 3.57
N GLY A 264 13.26 4.99 3.80
CA GLY A 264 14.56 5.62 3.89
C GLY A 264 15.11 5.70 5.32
N GLU A 265 15.87 6.75 5.62
CA GLU A 265 16.52 6.94 6.92
C GLU A 265 15.58 7.45 8.02
N GLY A 266 14.40 7.99 7.66
CA GLY A 266 13.41 8.45 8.63
C GLY A 266 12.75 7.32 9.41
N ALA A 267 12.62 6.14 8.80
CA ALA A 267 11.92 5.00 9.40
C ALA A 267 12.77 4.24 10.45
N LEU A 268 12.13 3.81 11.53
CA LEU A 268 12.64 2.77 12.42
C LEU A 268 12.33 1.41 11.78
N LYS A 269 13.36 0.77 11.23
CA LYS A 269 13.25 -0.41 10.37
C LYS A 269 13.23 -1.70 11.18
N LEU A 270 12.15 -2.49 11.08
CA LEU A 270 12.09 -3.85 11.59
C LEU A 270 12.77 -4.78 10.57
N SER A 271 14.01 -5.13 10.83
CA SER A 271 14.82 -6.02 9.98
C SER A 271 15.09 -7.38 10.61
N ASN A 272 14.89 -7.52 11.93
CA ASN A 272 15.05 -8.77 12.66
C ASN A 272 13.75 -9.56 12.62
N GLY A 273 13.80 -10.77 12.04
CA GLY A 273 12.63 -11.62 11.91
C GLY A 273 12.93 -12.84 11.05
N ALA A 274 11.93 -13.68 10.87
CA ALA A 274 11.99 -14.87 10.03
C ALA A 274 11.21 -14.70 8.74
N THR A 275 11.59 -15.40 7.69
CA THR A 275 10.80 -15.52 6.46
C THR A 275 10.14 -16.89 6.45
N ASP A 276 8.83 -16.93 6.24
CA ASP A 276 8.07 -18.18 6.16
C ASP A 276 8.12 -18.83 4.76
N ALA A 277 7.48 -19.98 4.62
CA ALA A 277 7.44 -20.75 3.37
C ALA A 277 6.75 -20.01 2.20
N ALA A 278 5.89 -19.02 2.49
CA ALA A 278 5.29 -18.16 1.47
C ALA A 278 6.20 -16.99 1.06
N GLY A 279 7.35 -16.85 1.71
CA GLY A 279 8.28 -15.74 1.52
C GLY A 279 7.88 -14.47 2.29
N TRP A 280 6.97 -14.57 3.26
CA TRP A 280 6.52 -13.44 4.06
C TRP A 280 7.43 -13.22 5.27
N PHE A 281 7.72 -11.98 5.56
CA PHE A 281 8.54 -11.56 6.70
C PHE A 281 7.72 -11.55 7.99
N ASN A 282 8.25 -12.16 9.03
CA ASN A 282 7.64 -12.21 10.36
C ASN A 282 8.56 -11.48 11.35
N PRO A 283 8.30 -10.20 11.69
CA PRO A 283 9.15 -9.44 12.60
C PRO A 283 9.11 -9.98 14.03
N ASN A 284 10.18 -9.77 14.79
CA ASN A 284 10.18 -10.12 16.20
C ASN A 284 9.37 -9.11 17.02
N VAL A 285 8.47 -9.60 17.87
CA VAL A 285 7.66 -8.74 18.77
C VAL A 285 8.55 -7.92 19.70
N SER A 286 9.63 -8.51 20.22
CA SER A 286 10.59 -7.82 21.08
C SER A 286 11.27 -6.64 20.37
N ASP A 287 11.55 -6.76 19.07
CA ASP A 287 12.14 -5.69 18.26
C ASP A 287 11.13 -4.53 18.09
N ILE A 288 9.86 -4.86 17.85
CA ILE A 288 8.79 -3.84 17.79
C ILE A 288 8.68 -3.08 19.13
N VAL A 289 8.67 -3.81 20.26
CA VAL A 289 8.60 -3.20 21.58
C VAL A 289 9.83 -2.32 21.86
N ALA A 290 11.02 -2.78 21.48
CA ALA A 290 12.25 -2.00 21.64
C ALA A 290 12.21 -0.69 20.83
N HIS A 291 11.71 -0.72 19.60
CA HIS A 291 11.53 0.50 18.79
C HIS A 291 10.46 1.44 19.36
N LEU A 292 9.37 0.91 19.91
CA LEU A 292 8.35 1.73 20.61
C LEU A 292 8.94 2.40 21.85
N GLU A 293 9.73 1.67 22.67
CA GLU A 293 10.41 2.22 23.83
C GLU A 293 11.44 3.29 23.44
N HIS A 294 12.24 3.04 22.41
CA HIS A 294 13.18 4.03 21.87
C HIS A 294 12.45 5.31 21.46
N ALA A 295 11.37 5.18 20.68
CA ALA A 295 10.58 6.32 20.24
C ALA A 295 9.93 7.09 21.40
N TYR A 296 9.46 6.37 22.42
CA TYR A 296 8.86 6.96 23.61
C TYR A 296 9.87 7.79 24.40
N GLN A 297 11.08 7.27 24.60
CA GLN A 297 12.15 7.90 25.36
C GLN A 297 12.83 9.06 24.60
N ASN A 298 12.85 9.00 23.27
CA ASN A 298 13.57 9.93 22.40
C ASN A 298 12.64 10.78 21.54
N ARG A 299 11.57 11.36 22.12
CA ARG A 299 10.54 12.12 21.38
C ARG A 299 11.09 13.27 20.54
N ALA A 300 12.18 13.91 20.96
CA ALA A 300 12.83 14.96 20.18
C ALA A 300 13.41 14.44 18.85
N GLU A 301 13.95 13.22 18.84
CA GLU A 301 14.45 12.56 17.62
C GLU A 301 13.33 12.31 16.62
N LEU A 302 12.09 12.05 17.09
CA LEU A 302 10.95 11.82 16.22
C LEU A 302 10.65 13.00 15.29
N ILE A 303 10.99 14.22 15.65
CA ILE A 303 10.80 15.41 14.81
C ILE A 303 11.71 15.31 13.57
N THR A 304 12.99 15.05 13.76
CA THR A 304 13.94 14.89 12.65
C THR A 304 13.59 13.68 11.79
N ARG A 305 13.18 12.56 12.41
CA ARG A 305 12.73 11.37 11.69
C ARG A 305 11.46 11.63 10.86
N ALA A 306 10.54 12.43 11.39
CA ALA A 306 9.31 12.81 10.71
C ALA A 306 9.59 13.60 9.41
N GLU A 307 10.50 14.58 9.48
CA GLU A 307 10.95 15.34 8.32
C GLU A 307 11.63 14.44 7.29
N GLN A 308 12.45 13.50 7.75
CA GLN A 308 13.12 12.57 6.87
C GLN A 308 12.12 11.58 6.24
N CYS A 309 11.14 11.06 6.98
CA CYS A 309 10.06 10.24 6.43
C CYS A 309 9.31 10.95 5.29
N ARG A 310 9.06 12.27 5.44
CA ARG A 310 8.48 13.07 4.36
C ARG A 310 9.38 13.11 3.13
N LYS A 311 10.68 13.38 3.28
CA LYS A 311 11.66 13.42 2.18
C LYS A 311 11.76 12.06 1.48
N ASP A 312 11.73 10.97 2.23
CA ASP A 312 11.83 9.60 1.68
C ASP A 312 10.72 9.29 0.65
N VAL A 313 9.54 9.93 0.78
CA VAL A 313 8.38 9.70 -0.10
C VAL A 313 8.08 10.83 -1.08
N GLU A 314 8.75 11.98 -1.02
CA GLU A 314 8.47 13.16 -1.88
C GLU A 314 8.54 12.88 -3.38
N ARG A 315 9.33 11.87 -3.78
CA ARG A 315 9.46 11.43 -5.18
C ARG A 315 8.25 10.65 -5.71
N LEU A 316 7.29 10.30 -4.86
CA LEU A 316 6.16 9.45 -5.22
C LEU A 316 4.97 10.31 -5.64
N SER A 317 4.82 10.60 -6.92
CA SER A 317 3.68 11.37 -7.41
C SER A 317 2.75 10.53 -8.28
N TRP A 318 1.44 10.80 -8.20
CA TRP A 318 0.47 10.21 -9.13
C TRP A 318 0.69 10.70 -10.57
N ALA A 319 1.25 11.89 -10.75
CA ALA A 319 1.61 12.42 -12.07
C ALA A 319 2.69 11.55 -12.74
N ASP A 320 3.74 11.12 -12.01
CA ASP A 320 4.77 10.23 -12.54
C ASP A 320 4.20 8.84 -12.87
N CYS A 321 3.27 8.33 -12.05
CA CYS A 321 2.55 7.09 -12.37
C CYS A 321 1.78 7.22 -13.68
N ALA A 322 1.02 8.30 -13.85
CA ALA A 322 0.26 8.58 -15.06
C ALA A 322 1.17 8.73 -16.29
N GLN A 323 2.32 9.41 -16.17
CA GLN A 323 3.31 9.53 -17.24
C GLN A 323 3.86 8.17 -17.69
N LYS A 324 4.16 7.27 -16.74
CA LYS A 324 4.62 5.90 -17.05
C LYS A 324 3.56 5.11 -17.79
N ILE A 325 2.30 5.15 -17.32
CA ILE A 325 1.17 4.49 -17.97
C ILE A 325 0.95 5.07 -19.38
N PHE A 326 0.96 6.40 -19.52
CA PHE A 326 0.78 7.08 -20.79
C PHE A 326 1.87 6.69 -21.79
N LYS A 327 3.15 6.72 -21.39
CA LYS A 327 4.26 6.24 -22.22
C LYS A 327 4.06 4.79 -22.63
N ALA A 328 3.73 3.91 -21.70
CA ALA A 328 3.47 2.50 -22.00
C ALA A 328 2.29 2.29 -22.95
N ALA A 329 1.23 3.11 -22.87
CA ALA A 329 0.07 3.00 -23.73
C ALA A 329 0.33 3.48 -25.17
N PHE A 330 1.14 4.52 -25.35
CA PHE A 330 1.24 5.26 -26.61
C PHE A 330 2.63 5.33 -27.25
N SER A 331 3.68 4.80 -26.58
CA SER A 331 4.99 4.69 -27.23
C SER A 331 4.92 3.67 -28.38
N CYS A 332 5.36 4.06 -29.56
CA CYS A 332 5.68 3.11 -30.63
C CYS A 332 6.89 2.29 -30.16
N SER A 333 6.68 1.15 -29.52
CA SER A 333 7.71 0.13 -29.48
C SER A 333 7.77 -0.47 -30.88
N ALA A 334 8.88 -0.28 -31.59
CA ALA A 334 9.20 -1.19 -32.69
C ALA A 334 9.05 -2.61 -32.14
N LEU A 335 8.13 -3.39 -32.70
CA LEU A 335 8.08 -4.82 -32.43
C LEU A 335 9.48 -5.37 -32.71
N PRO A 336 10.09 -6.13 -31.82
CA PRO A 336 11.25 -6.90 -32.22
C PRO A 336 10.80 -7.84 -33.36
N ALA A 337 11.55 -7.75 -34.45
CA ALA A 337 11.38 -8.57 -35.65
C ALA A 337 11.54 -10.07 -35.32
#